data_c99f9489b81ea7045d6588c36a01d2dc
#
_entry.id   c99f9489b81ea7045d6588c36a01d2dc
#
_cell.length_a   1.000
_cell.length_b   1.000
_cell.length_c   1.000
_cell.angle_alpha   90.00
_cell.angle_beta   90.00
_cell.angle_gamma   90.00
#
_symmetry.space_group_name_H-M   'P 1'
#
loop_
_entity.id
_entity.type
_entity.pdbx_description
1 polymer ?
#
loop_
_entity_poly.entity_id
_entity_poly.type
_entity_poly.pdbx_seq_one_letter_code
_entity_poly.pdbx_strand_id
1 'polypeptide(L)'
;KKDIAKNKKKEVFQILSSSPRRKHNLAVYLPRLVPFNFDHLRFLDVRGNIETRLRKFVQGDSDGIVMAKVAIDRILESNDNKAIEFIKNIISKNKWIILPLSIFPTAPGQGAIGIEARKDRKDLKTIINKITNKNVFDNVLKEKNILNKYGGGCQQKIGVSIYSQNGRTIFSMKGKTEQGDDINKHDFFNHGSDKNCKNIPQKLLYPLQDDKNLFQRVQIFN
;
A
#
# COMPACT_ATOMS: atom_id res chain seq x y z
N LYS A 1 -14.65 -11.58 3.82
CA LYS A 1 -15.48 -12.68 4.33
C LYS A 1 -15.56 -13.77 3.26
N LYS A 2 -15.53 -15.06 3.65
CA LYS A 2 -15.46 -16.21 2.71
C LYS A 2 -16.68 -16.38 1.79
N ASP A 3 -17.77 -15.69 2.05
CA ASP A 3 -19.10 -15.96 1.47
C ASP A 3 -19.41 -15.22 0.17
N ILE A 4 -18.45 -14.51 -0.40
CA ILE A 4 -18.66 -13.93 -1.73
C ILE A 4 -18.44 -15.05 -2.75
N ALA A 5 -19.52 -15.75 -3.08
CA ALA A 5 -19.51 -16.79 -4.10
C ALA A 5 -19.04 -16.20 -5.43
N LYS A 6 -18.18 -16.94 -6.15
CA LYS A 6 -17.50 -16.52 -7.38
C LYS A 6 -18.41 -15.94 -8.49
N ASN A 7 -19.72 -16.13 -8.40
CA ASN A 7 -20.68 -15.79 -9.46
C ASN A 7 -21.86 -14.93 -8.97
N LYS A 8 -21.85 -14.40 -7.75
CA LYS A 8 -22.94 -13.51 -7.31
C LYS A 8 -22.52 -12.06 -7.53
N LYS A 9 -23.28 -11.36 -8.35
CA LYS A 9 -23.24 -9.90 -8.44
C LYS A 9 -23.63 -9.34 -7.08
N LYS A 10 -22.85 -8.40 -6.58
CA LYS A 10 -23.15 -7.71 -5.33
C LYS A 10 -23.62 -6.29 -5.64
N GLU A 11 -24.72 -5.87 -5.08
CA GLU A 11 -25.23 -4.51 -5.29
C GLU A 11 -24.26 -3.47 -4.72
N VAL A 12 -23.90 -3.58 -3.45
CA VAL A 12 -22.98 -2.64 -2.78
C VAL A 12 -21.81 -3.39 -2.16
N PHE A 13 -20.59 -3.04 -2.57
CA PHE A 13 -19.37 -3.56 -1.97
C PHE A 13 -18.80 -2.54 -0.97
N GLN A 14 -18.81 -2.88 0.33
CA GLN A 14 -18.47 -1.97 1.41
C GLN A 14 -17.05 -2.22 1.94
N ILE A 15 -16.21 -1.18 1.96
CA ILE A 15 -14.81 -1.26 2.41
C ILE A 15 -14.53 -0.26 3.52
N LEU A 16 -13.91 -0.73 4.59
CA LEU A 16 -13.42 0.11 5.68
C LEU A 16 -12.12 0.81 5.27
N SER A 17 -12.19 2.13 5.14
CA SER A 17 -11.01 2.98 4.91
C SER A 17 -11.33 4.44 5.16
N SER A 18 -10.54 5.13 6.00
CA SER A 18 -10.64 6.59 6.21
C SER A 18 -9.61 7.39 5.40
N SER A 19 -8.75 6.73 4.62
CA SER A 19 -7.72 7.41 3.84
C SER A 19 -8.24 7.89 2.49
N PRO A 20 -8.25 9.20 2.19
CA PRO A 20 -8.68 9.72 0.89
C PRO A 20 -7.93 9.10 -0.28
N ARG A 21 -6.62 8.93 -0.15
CA ARG A 21 -5.76 8.26 -1.13
C ARG A 21 -6.21 6.82 -1.41
N ARG A 22 -6.46 6.04 -0.34
CA ARG A 22 -6.90 4.64 -0.49
C ARG A 22 -8.28 4.56 -1.12
N LYS A 23 -9.23 5.41 -0.68
CA LYS A 23 -10.57 5.48 -1.25
C LYS A 23 -10.51 5.76 -2.76
N HIS A 24 -9.75 6.79 -3.16
CA HIS A 24 -9.61 7.16 -4.56
C HIS A 24 -9.00 6.03 -5.40
N ASN A 25 -7.82 5.53 -5.01
CA ASN A 25 -7.12 4.50 -5.79
C ASN A 25 -7.90 3.17 -5.84
N LEU A 26 -8.60 2.79 -4.76
CA LEU A 26 -9.46 1.61 -4.77
C LEU A 26 -10.66 1.78 -5.71
N ALA A 27 -11.30 2.95 -5.72
CA ALA A 27 -12.41 3.21 -6.63
C ALA A 27 -12.02 3.01 -8.10
N VAL A 28 -10.77 3.39 -8.45
CA VAL A 28 -10.25 3.26 -9.82
C VAL A 28 -9.87 1.80 -10.16
N TYR A 29 -9.19 1.10 -9.26
CA TYR A 29 -8.53 -0.17 -9.60
C TYR A 29 -9.25 -1.41 -9.08
N LEU A 30 -10.00 -1.32 -7.98
CA LEU A 30 -10.62 -2.48 -7.34
C LEU A 30 -11.58 -3.26 -8.24
N PRO A 31 -12.40 -2.62 -9.10
CA PRO A 31 -13.27 -3.35 -10.03
C PRO A 31 -12.52 -4.33 -10.95
N ARG A 32 -11.23 -4.07 -11.20
CA ARG A 32 -10.37 -4.92 -12.03
C ARG A 32 -9.59 -5.97 -11.22
N LEU A 33 -9.59 -5.85 -9.89
CA LEU A 33 -8.77 -6.70 -9.01
C LEU A 33 -9.58 -7.79 -8.32
N VAL A 34 -10.88 -7.61 -8.16
CA VAL A 34 -11.72 -8.61 -7.50
C VAL A 34 -12.38 -9.54 -8.51
N PRO A 35 -12.55 -10.86 -8.20
CA PRO A 35 -13.08 -11.85 -9.13
C PRO A 35 -14.61 -11.91 -9.18
N PHE A 36 -15.28 -10.82 -8.80
CA PHE A 36 -16.74 -10.71 -8.80
C PHE A 36 -17.16 -9.29 -9.16
N ASN A 37 -18.39 -9.13 -9.65
CA ASN A 37 -18.95 -7.84 -10.03
C ASN A 37 -19.72 -7.21 -8.86
N PHE A 38 -19.71 -5.89 -8.79
CA PHE A 38 -20.52 -5.07 -7.89
C PHE A 38 -20.99 -3.81 -8.61
N ASP A 39 -22.15 -3.29 -8.21
CA ASP A 39 -22.70 -2.08 -8.83
C ASP A 39 -22.14 -0.82 -8.20
N HIS A 40 -22.01 -0.82 -6.88
CA HIS A 40 -21.57 0.34 -6.12
C HIS A 40 -20.44 -0.02 -5.14
N LEU A 41 -19.41 0.84 -5.08
CA LEU A 41 -18.35 0.78 -4.08
C LEU A 41 -18.59 1.85 -3.01
N ARG A 42 -18.75 1.40 -1.77
CA ARG A 42 -18.97 2.28 -0.62
C ARG A 42 -17.81 2.20 0.36
N PHE A 43 -17.32 3.35 0.80
CA PHE A 43 -16.29 3.43 1.83
C PHE A 43 -16.90 3.84 3.16
N LEU A 44 -16.59 3.07 4.21
CA LEU A 44 -16.97 3.37 5.58
C LEU A 44 -15.70 3.78 6.35
N ASP A 45 -15.81 4.83 7.13
CA ASP A 45 -14.69 5.31 7.93
C ASP A 45 -14.37 4.36 9.09
N VAL A 46 -13.08 4.13 9.33
CA VAL A 46 -12.59 3.31 10.42
C VAL A 46 -11.39 3.98 11.09
N ARG A 47 -11.46 4.14 12.40
CA ARG A 47 -10.40 4.71 13.24
C ARG A 47 -10.04 3.77 14.37
N GLY A 48 -8.85 3.96 14.94
CA GLY A 48 -8.27 3.14 15.98
C GLY A 48 -6.93 2.52 15.55
N ASN A 49 -6.30 1.77 16.43
CA ASN A 49 -5.13 0.95 16.11
C ASN A 49 -5.51 -0.25 15.21
N ILE A 50 -4.53 -1.05 14.85
CA ILE A 50 -4.73 -2.19 13.92
C ILE A 50 -5.77 -3.17 14.47
N GLU A 51 -5.63 -3.57 15.73
CA GLU A 51 -6.53 -4.51 16.38
C GLU A 51 -7.96 -3.97 16.45
N THR A 52 -8.14 -2.72 16.87
CA THR A 52 -9.45 -2.07 16.93
C THR A 52 -10.14 -2.06 15.57
N ARG A 53 -9.39 -1.73 14.50
CA ARG A 53 -9.94 -1.71 13.13
C ARG A 53 -10.35 -3.11 12.66
N LEU A 54 -9.55 -4.11 12.97
CA LEU A 54 -9.86 -5.49 12.63
C LEU A 54 -11.06 -6.04 13.43
N ARG A 55 -11.20 -5.68 14.72
CA ARG A 55 -12.39 -6.01 15.50
C ARG A 55 -13.66 -5.40 14.88
N LYS A 56 -13.61 -4.11 14.50
CA LYS A 56 -14.71 -3.46 13.78
C LYS A 56 -15.05 -4.13 12.45
N PHE A 57 -14.03 -4.60 11.71
CA PHE A 57 -14.24 -5.35 10.48
C PHE A 57 -14.94 -6.70 10.72
N VAL A 58 -14.53 -7.43 11.75
CA VAL A 58 -15.10 -8.75 12.06
C VAL A 58 -16.52 -8.65 12.60
N GLN A 59 -16.77 -7.65 13.45
CA GLN A 59 -18.07 -7.43 14.11
C GLN A 59 -19.09 -6.72 13.23
N GLY A 60 -18.65 -5.96 12.25
CA GLY A 60 -19.52 -5.17 11.36
C GLY A 60 -19.89 -5.90 10.07
N ASP A 61 -20.71 -5.23 9.27
CA ASP A 61 -21.25 -5.75 7.99
C ASP A 61 -20.41 -5.39 6.77
N SER A 62 -19.24 -4.74 6.97
CA SER A 62 -18.36 -4.40 5.86
C SER A 62 -17.77 -5.66 5.20
N ASP A 63 -17.58 -5.60 3.89
CA ASP A 63 -17.05 -6.70 3.08
C ASP A 63 -15.54 -6.79 3.08
N GLY A 64 -14.87 -5.65 3.28
CA GLY A 64 -13.43 -5.57 3.25
C GLY A 64 -12.87 -4.46 4.12
N ILE A 65 -11.57 -4.57 4.41
CA ILE A 65 -10.78 -3.54 5.08
C ILE A 65 -9.43 -3.39 4.38
N VAL A 66 -8.94 -2.16 4.26
CA VAL A 66 -7.63 -1.89 3.67
C VAL A 66 -6.64 -1.42 4.72
N MET A 67 -5.53 -2.15 4.81
CA MET A 67 -4.49 -1.90 5.80
C MET A 67 -3.10 -1.88 5.15
N ALA A 68 -2.13 -1.30 5.83
CA ALA A 68 -0.74 -1.46 5.45
C ALA A 68 -0.26 -2.87 5.84
N LYS A 69 0.25 -3.65 4.88
CA LYS A 69 0.78 -4.99 5.16
C LYS A 69 1.81 -4.98 6.29
N VAL A 70 2.75 -4.04 6.25
CA VAL A 70 3.81 -3.90 7.28
C VAL A 70 3.26 -3.76 8.71
N ALA A 71 2.06 -3.23 8.88
CA ALA A 71 1.45 -3.13 10.20
C ALA A 71 0.96 -4.50 10.73
N ILE A 72 0.54 -5.38 9.83
CA ILE A 72 0.20 -6.76 10.14
C ILE A 72 1.49 -7.55 10.42
N ASP A 73 2.50 -7.42 9.55
CA ASP A 73 3.79 -8.11 9.70
C ASP A 73 4.42 -7.80 11.08
N ARG A 74 4.45 -6.54 11.49
CA ARG A 74 4.98 -6.13 12.80
C ARG A 74 4.27 -6.79 13.99
N ILE A 75 2.96 -7.01 13.89
CA ILE A 75 2.24 -7.72 14.95
C ILE A 75 2.59 -9.21 14.92
N LEU A 76 2.65 -9.82 13.74
CA LEU A 76 2.99 -11.22 13.59
C LEU A 76 4.44 -11.55 14.03
N GLU A 77 5.34 -10.58 13.97
CA GLU A 77 6.74 -10.65 14.40
C GLU A 77 6.96 -10.15 15.84
N SER A 78 5.92 -9.71 16.53
CA SER A 78 6.01 -9.23 17.91
C SER A 78 6.03 -10.39 18.92
N ASN A 79 6.28 -10.07 20.18
CA ASN A 79 6.19 -11.02 21.29
C ASN A 79 4.78 -11.09 21.92
N ASP A 80 3.79 -10.43 21.35
CA ASP A 80 2.40 -10.44 21.83
C ASP A 80 1.62 -11.61 21.23
N ASN A 81 1.69 -12.76 21.91
CA ASN A 81 1.02 -13.99 21.47
C ASN A 81 -0.49 -13.82 21.28
N LYS A 82 -1.17 -12.99 22.10
CA LYS A 82 -2.61 -12.76 21.98
C LYS A 82 -2.93 -11.98 20.68
N ALA A 83 -2.15 -10.95 20.39
CA ALA A 83 -2.32 -10.19 19.17
C ALA A 83 -1.99 -11.03 17.93
N ILE A 84 -0.95 -11.86 17.99
CA ILE A 84 -0.56 -12.78 16.90
C ILE A 84 -1.70 -13.78 16.62
N GLU A 85 -2.23 -14.44 17.65
CA GLU A 85 -3.33 -15.41 17.51
C GLU A 85 -4.59 -14.77 16.94
N PHE A 86 -4.94 -13.57 17.43
CA PHE A 86 -6.06 -12.79 16.91
C PHE A 86 -5.91 -12.50 15.40
N ILE A 87 -4.72 -12.04 14.96
CA ILE A 87 -4.44 -11.76 13.55
C ILE A 87 -4.51 -13.05 12.72
N LYS A 88 -3.86 -14.13 13.16
CA LYS A 88 -3.88 -15.42 12.47
C LYS A 88 -5.30 -15.96 12.30
N ASN A 89 -6.14 -15.85 13.33
CA ASN A 89 -7.56 -16.25 13.26
C ASN A 89 -8.33 -15.43 12.20
N ILE A 90 -8.09 -14.12 12.10
CA ILE A 90 -8.74 -13.29 11.08
C ILE A 90 -8.27 -13.68 9.68
N ILE A 91 -6.96 -13.83 9.48
CA ILE A 91 -6.38 -14.20 8.18
C ILE A 91 -6.93 -15.56 7.72
N SER A 92 -7.00 -16.56 8.60
CA SER A 92 -7.48 -17.89 8.24
C SER A 92 -8.97 -17.93 7.87
N LYS A 93 -9.78 -17.04 8.42
CA LYS A 93 -11.23 -16.97 8.17
C LYS A 93 -11.63 -16.06 7.02
N ASN A 94 -10.70 -15.28 6.49
CA ASN A 94 -10.98 -14.32 5.43
C ASN A 94 -10.07 -14.54 4.22
N LYS A 95 -10.47 -14.02 3.07
CA LYS A 95 -9.60 -13.89 1.90
C LYS A 95 -8.90 -12.55 1.94
N TRP A 96 -7.67 -12.49 1.47
CA TRP A 96 -6.91 -11.26 1.39
C TRP A 96 -6.05 -11.19 0.14
N ILE A 97 -5.68 -10.00 -0.24
CA ILE A 97 -4.90 -9.69 -1.43
C ILE A 97 -3.86 -8.63 -1.09
N ILE A 98 -2.65 -8.78 -1.61
CA ILE A 98 -1.64 -7.73 -1.58
C ILE A 98 -1.77 -6.88 -2.83
N LEU A 99 -2.00 -5.58 -2.64
CA LEU A 99 -2.06 -4.63 -3.73
C LEU A 99 -0.65 -4.21 -4.14
N PRO A 100 -0.23 -4.40 -5.40
CA PRO A 100 1.13 -4.08 -5.84
C PRO A 100 1.37 -2.57 -5.84
N LEU A 101 2.59 -2.15 -5.45
CA LEU A 101 2.98 -0.74 -5.36
C LEU A 101 2.92 -0.01 -6.71
N SER A 102 3.09 -0.72 -7.82
CA SER A 102 2.98 -0.16 -9.17
C SER A 102 1.58 0.34 -9.51
N ILE A 103 0.54 -0.28 -8.93
CA ILE A 103 -0.86 0.09 -9.14
C ILE A 103 -1.40 0.88 -7.94
N PHE A 104 -0.91 0.56 -6.75
CA PHE A 104 -1.41 1.09 -5.49
C PHE A 104 -0.28 1.64 -4.62
N PRO A 105 0.39 2.73 -5.05
CA PRO A 105 1.49 3.29 -4.29
C PRO A 105 1.02 3.77 -2.91
N THR A 106 1.91 3.64 -1.94
CA THR A 106 1.62 3.94 -0.53
C THR A 106 1.63 5.44 -0.23
N ALA A 107 1.35 5.80 1.00
CA ALA A 107 1.72 7.12 1.50
C ALA A 107 3.24 7.20 1.60
N PRO A 108 3.85 8.38 1.38
CA PRO A 108 5.28 8.58 1.54
C PRO A 108 5.79 8.10 2.89
N GLY A 109 6.85 7.33 2.87
CA GLY A 109 7.47 6.75 4.06
C GLY A 109 6.68 5.65 4.75
N GLN A 110 5.62 5.11 4.12
CA GLN A 110 4.85 4.02 4.74
C GLN A 110 5.72 2.77 4.95
N GLY A 111 5.86 2.37 6.19
CA GLY A 111 6.68 1.22 6.58
C GLY A 111 8.06 1.60 7.14
N ALA A 112 8.56 2.79 6.85
CA ALA A 112 9.77 3.30 7.47
C ALA A 112 9.52 3.75 8.92
N ILE A 113 10.50 3.51 9.80
CA ILE A 113 10.51 4.03 11.16
C ILE A 113 11.46 5.22 11.18
N GLY A 114 10.95 6.40 11.54
CA GLY A 114 11.76 7.59 11.75
C GLY A 114 12.22 7.67 13.21
N ILE A 115 13.50 8.04 13.40
CA ILE A 115 14.07 8.34 14.71
C ILE A 115 14.47 9.79 14.70
N GLU A 116 13.95 10.56 15.66
CA GLU A 116 14.28 11.97 15.85
C GLU A 116 15.13 12.16 17.10
N ALA A 117 16.10 13.08 17.00
CA ALA A 117 16.89 13.53 18.14
C ALA A 117 17.08 15.05 18.08
N ARG A 118 17.27 15.66 19.23
CA ARG A 118 17.60 17.08 19.32
C ARG A 118 18.91 17.38 18.59
N LYS A 119 19.00 18.50 17.90
CA LYS A 119 20.16 18.90 17.08
C LYS A 119 21.45 19.05 17.87
N ASP A 120 21.35 19.44 19.15
CA ASP A 120 22.49 19.64 20.06
C ASP A 120 23.09 18.33 20.61
N ARG A 121 22.37 17.18 20.47
CA ARG A 121 22.82 15.87 20.93
C ARG A 121 23.73 15.19 19.88
N LYS A 122 25.00 15.63 19.81
CA LYS A 122 26.00 15.08 18.88
C LYS A 122 26.30 13.61 19.13
N ASP A 123 26.26 13.17 20.39
CA ASP A 123 26.40 11.78 20.82
C ASP A 123 25.36 10.87 20.18
N LEU A 124 24.09 11.26 20.20
CA LEU A 124 23.01 10.50 19.57
C LEU A 124 23.11 10.46 18.06
N LYS A 125 23.58 11.53 17.42
CA LYS A 125 23.78 11.56 15.97
C LYS A 125 24.68 10.43 15.49
N THR A 126 25.76 10.14 16.21
CA THR A 126 26.69 9.04 15.89
C THR A 126 26.00 7.69 15.99
N ILE A 127 25.17 7.48 17.01
CA ILE A 127 24.41 6.23 17.19
C ILE A 127 23.36 6.07 16.11
N ILE A 128 22.58 7.11 15.85
CA ILE A 128 21.53 7.09 14.82
C ILE A 128 22.11 6.79 13.43
N ASN A 129 23.24 7.39 13.09
CA ASN A 129 23.90 7.14 11.80
C ASN A 129 24.30 5.65 11.62
N LYS A 130 24.67 4.96 12.70
CA LYS A 130 25.04 3.52 12.63
C LYS A 130 23.85 2.61 12.33
N ILE A 131 22.65 2.99 12.76
CA ILE A 131 21.41 2.20 12.57
C ILE A 131 20.57 2.70 11.40
N THR A 132 20.93 3.83 10.78
CA THR A 132 20.21 4.39 9.64
C THR A 132 20.45 3.58 8.38
N ASN A 133 19.37 3.05 7.79
CA ASN A 133 19.42 2.55 6.43
C ASN A 133 19.35 3.72 5.44
N LYS A 134 20.49 4.06 4.85
CA LYS A 134 20.62 5.24 3.97
C LYS A 134 19.69 5.15 2.75
N ASN A 135 19.56 3.98 2.13
CA ASN A 135 18.70 3.82 0.96
C ASN A 135 17.23 4.09 1.30
N VAL A 136 16.76 3.55 2.45
CA VAL A 136 15.39 3.81 2.93
C VAL A 136 15.21 5.28 3.24
N PHE A 137 16.17 5.90 3.95
CA PHE A 137 16.12 7.32 4.28
C PHE A 137 16.03 8.21 3.05
N ASP A 138 16.90 8.00 2.06
CA ASP A 138 16.93 8.77 0.82
C ASP A 138 15.64 8.60 0.01
N ASN A 139 15.10 7.39 -0.08
CA ASN A 139 13.84 7.12 -0.77
C ASN A 139 12.66 7.82 -0.07
N VAL A 140 12.57 7.73 1.25
CA VAL A 140 11.53 8.41 2.03
C VAL A 140 11.57 9.93 1.86
N LEU A 141 12.79 10.52 1.84
CA LEU A 141 12.93 11.96 1.58
C LEU A 141 12.45 12.32 0.17
N LYS A 142 12.81 11.53 -0.85
CA LYS A 142 12.32 11.74 -2.22
C LYS A 142 10.81 11.64 -2.31
N GLU A 143 10.20 10.61 -1.72
CA GLU A 143 8.74 10.43 -1.67
C GLU A 143 8.04 11.64 -1.04
N LYS A 144 8.53 12.11 0.12
CA LYS A 144 8.00 13.28 0.82
C LYS A 144 8.14 14.56 -0.02
N ASN A 145 9.32 14.79 -0.61
CA ASN A 145 9.58 15.95 -1.45
C ASN A 145 8.68 15.97 -2.70
N ILE A 146 8.40 14.82 -3.29
CA ILE A 146 7.47 14.71 -4.41
C ILE A 146 6.05 15.08 -3.95
N LEU A 147 5.56 14.52 -2.84
CA LEU A 147 4.21 14.83 -2.35
C LEU A 147 4.07 16.29 -1.96
N ASN A 148 5.11 16.91 -1.37
CA ASN A 148 5.10 18.33 -0.98
C ASN A 148 4.85 19.27 -2.17
N LYS A 149 5.27 18.90 -3.38
CA LYS A 149 4.98 19.68 -4.60
C LYS A 149 3.47 19.75 -4.94
N TYR A 150 2.68 18.87 -4.33
CA TYR A 150 1.23 18.80 -4.49
C TYR A 150 0.47 19.21 -3.22
N GLY A 151 1.10 20.03 -2.35
CA GLY A 151 0.51 20.54 -1.11
C GLY A 151 0.82 19.71 0.14
N GLY A 152 1.32 18.47 0.00
CA GLY A 152 1.68 17.62 1.15
C GLY A 152 0.46 17.16 1.98
N GLY A 153 0.74 16.42 3.06
CA GLY A 153 -0.26 16.06 4.06
C GLY A 153 -1.05 14.78 3.81
N CYS A 154 -1.76 14.36 4.88
CA CYS A 154 -2.50 13.07 4.89
C CYS A 154 -3.84 13.11 4.13
N GLN A 155 -4.31 14.29 3.75
CA GLN A 155 -5.59 14.48 3.03
C GLN A 155 -5.45 14.30 1.53
N GLN A 156 -4.23 14.26 1.02
CA GLN A 156 -3.96 14.10 -0.40
C GLN A 156 -4.44 12.74 -0.91
N LYS A 157 -5.04 12.75 -2.11
CA LYS A 157 -5.45 11.53 -2.83
C LYS A 157 -4.29 10.87 -3.57
N ILE A 158 -3.06 11.30 -3.34
CA ILE A 158 -1.85 10.89 -4.06
C ILE A 158 -1.07 9.88 -3.25
N GLY A 159 -0.69 8.78 -3.89
CA GLY A 159 0.29 7.81 -3.39
C GLY A 159 1.62 7.98 -4.11
N VAL A 160 2.71 7.84 -3.38
CA VAL A 160 4.08 7.87 -3.93
C VAL A 160 4.87 6.75 -3.29
N SER A 161 5.51 5.92 -4.08
CA SER A 161 6.38 4.85 -3.61
C SER A 161 7.67 4.82 -4.41
N ILE A 162 8.80 4.80 -3.74
CA ILE A 162 10.13 4.61 -4.32
C ILE A 162 10.77 3.40 -3.65
N TYR A 163 11.10 2.41 -4.44
CA TYR A 163 11.75 1.19 -3.98
C TYR A 163 13.07 0.99 -4.71
N SER A 164 14.16 0.89 -3.96
CA SER A 164 15.51 0.71 -4.52
C SER A 164 16.14 -0.57 -3.97
N GLN A 165 16.53 -1.49 -4.87
CA GLN A 165 17.22 -2.73 -4.51
C GLN A 165 18.13 -3.17 -5.67
N ASN A 166 19.34 -3.67 -5.35
CA ASN A 166 20.27 -4.26 -6.31
C ASN A 166 20.55 -3.35 -7.54
N GLY A 167 20.79 -2.06 -7.32
CA GLY A 167 21.04 -1.10 -8.39
C GLY A 167 19.84 -0.75 -9.26
N ARG A 168 18.63 -1.14 -8.82
CA ARG A 168 17.38 -0.83 -9.51
C ARG A 168 16.49 0.02 -8.63
N THR A 169 15.82 1.00 -9.22
CA THR A 169 14.83 1.84 -8.53
C THR A 169 13.53 1.82 -9.31
N ILE A 170 12.46 1.53 -8.60
CA ILE A 170 11.09 1.61 -9.11
C ILE A 170 10.41 2.81 -8.46
N PHE A 171 9.85 3.67 -9.28
CA PHE A 171 9.03 4.81 -8.86
C PHE A 171 7.60 4.61 -9.30
N SER A 172 6.66 4.86 -8.40
CA SER A 172 5.23 4.83 -8.72
C SER A 172 4.53 5.98 -8.03
N MET A 173 3.70 6.71 -8.78
CA MET A 173 2.89 7.80 -8.27
C MET A 173 1.51 7.75 -8.89
N LYS A 174 0.47 7.67 -8.07
CA LYS A 174 -0.92 7.60 -8.55
C LYS A 174 -1.86 8.34 -7.61
N GLY A 175 -2.92 8.86 -8.22
CA GLY A 175 -3.94 9.57 -7.47
C GLY A 175 -4.56 10.70 -8.24
N LYS A 176 -5.04 11.70 -7.52
CA LYS A 176 -5.70 12.88 -8.07
C LYS A 176 -5.24 14.13 -7.33
N THR A 177 -4.91 15.19 -8.07
CA THR A 177 -4.58 16.50 -7.49
C THR A 177 -5.82 17.16 -6.87
N GLU A 178 -5.63 18.25 -6.13
CA GLU A 178 -6.73 19.06 -5.62
C GLU A 178 -7.49 19.76 -6.75
N GLN A 179 -6.81 20.09 -7.85
CA GLN A 179 -7.38 20.67 -9.05
C GLN A 179 -8.19 19.67 -9.87
N GLY A 180 -8.10 18.38 -9.56
CA GLY A 180 -8.85 17.34 -10.23
C GLY A 180 -8.08 16.60 -11.32
N ASP A 181 -6.76 16.84 -11.48
CA ASP A 181 -5.94 16.18 -12.48
C ASP A 181 -5.56 14.78 -12.02
N ASP A 182 -5.69 13.82 -12.90
CA ASP A 182 -5.30 12.44 -12.64
C ASP A 182 -3.77 12.27 -12.76
N ILE A 183 -3.19 11.60 -11.77
CA ILE A 183 -1.78 11.25 -11.73
C ILE A 183 -1.63 9.75 -11.92
N ASN A 184 -0.85 9.36 -12.93
CA ASN A 184 -0.48 7.98 -13.19
C ASN A 184 0.94 7.94 -13.77
N LYS A 185 1.95 7.89 -12.88
CA LYS A 185 3.37 7.82 -13.24
C LYS A 185 3.98 6.54 -12.71
N HIS A 186 4.77 5.89 -13.54
CA HIS A 186 5.51 4.69 -13.17
C HIS A 186 6.80 4.65 -13.99
N ASP A 187 7.94 4.67 -13.30
CA ASP A 187 9.26 4.71 -13.91
C ASP A 187 10.16 3.64 -13.28
N PHE A 188 11.10 3.17 -14.07
CA PHE A 188 12.10 2.21 -13.66
C PHE A 188 13.48 2.73 -14.03
N PHE A 189 14.39 2.74 -13.07
CA PHE A 189 15.77 3.22 -13.24
C PHE A 189 16.77 2.12 -12.89
N ASN A 190 17.71 1.84 -13.79
CA ASN A 190 18.91 1.04 -13.49
C ASN A 190 20.05 1.97 -13.12
N HIS A 191 20.70 1.70 -12.00
CA HIS A 191 21.92 2.42 -11.56
C HIS A 191 23.22 1.73 -12.02
N GLY A 192 23.12 0.67 -12.81
CA GLY A 192 24.25 -0.01 -13.46
C GLY A 192 24.46 0.53 -14.86
N SER A 193 25.69 0.50 -15.35
CA SER A 193 26.33 1.10 -16.51
C SER A 193 25.61 1.09 -17.88
N ASP A 194 24.35 0.76 -17.95
CA ASP A 194 23.57 0.74 -19.20
C ASP A 194 22.70 1.99 -19.35
N LYS A 195 23.23 2.96 -20.09
CA LYS A 195 22.52 4.20 -20.49
C LYS A 195 21.30 3.94 -21.40
N ASN A 196 21.01 2.70 -21.78
CA ASN A 196 20.03 2.35 -22.81
C ASN A 196 18.71 1.75 -22.31
N CYS A 197 18.47 1.58 -21.02
CA CYS A 197 17.16 1.10 -20.53
C CYS A 197 16.11 2.20 -20.42
N LYS A 198 15.95 3.00 -21.49
CA LYS A 198 14.91 4.06 -21.52
C LYS A 198 13.50 3.55 -21.75
N ASN A 199 13.31 2.32 -22.21
CA ASN A 199 11.99 1.78 -22.55
C ASN A 199 11.88 0.32 -22.10
N ILE A 200 11.48 0.10 -20.86
CA ILE A 200 10.84 -1.17 -20.53
C ILE A 200 9.42 -1.09 -21.13
N PRO A 201 9.04 -2.00 -22.04
CA PRO A 201 7.72 -1.99 -22.61
C PRO A 201 6.67 -2.03 -21.49
N GLN A 202 5.66 -1.18 -21.57
CA GLN A 202 4.51 -1.16 -20.64
C GLN A 202 3.91 -2.55 -20.39
N LYS A 203 3.98 -3.46 -21.38
CA LYS A 203 3.56 -4.86 -21.29
C LYS A 203 4.28 -5.68 -20.22
N LEU A 204 5.54 -5.40 -19.92
CA LEU A 204 6.30 -6.11 -18.86
C LEU A 204 5.99 -5.58 -17.46
N LEU A 205 5.51 -4.34 -17.35
CA LEU A 205 5.14 -3.68 -16.10
C LEU A 205 3.66 -3.90 -15.75
N TYR A 206 2.84 -4.28 -16.74
CA TYR A 206 1.42 -4.53 -16.60
C TYR A 206 1.02 -5.84 -17.27
N PRO A 207 1.21 -7.01 -16.63
CA PRO A 207 0.61 -8.25 -17.12
C PRO A 207 -0.93 -8.25 -16.92
N LEU A 208 -1.56 -7.08 -16.73
CA LEU A 208 -2.92 -6.95 -16.23
C LEU A 208 -3.99 -6.93 -17.33
N GLN A 209 -3.63 -6.82 -18.61
CA GLN A 209 -4.66 -6.68 -19.65
C GLN A 209 -5.16 -8.00 -20.23
N ASP A 210 -4.38 -9.11 -20.13
CA ASP A 210 -4.76 -10.38 -20.81
C ASP A 210 -4.57 -11.66 -19.96
N ASP A 211 -4.19 -11.57 -18.69
CA ASP A 211 -3.88 -12.79 -17.92
C ASP A 211 -4.99 -13.16 -16.92
N LYS A 212 -5.86 -14.08 -17.34
CA LYS A 212 -6.85 -14.75 -16.46
C LYS A 212 -6.20 -15.46 -15.26
N ASN A 213 -4.87 -15.58 -15.25
CA ASN A 213 -4.05 -16.20 -14.20
C ASN A 213 -3.43 -15.20 -13.23
N LEU A 214 -3.82 -13.92 -13.26
CA LEU A 214 -3.28 -12.89 -12.35
C LEU A 214 -3.43 -13.27 -10.87
N PHE A 215 -4.50 -13.96 -10.53
CA PHE A 215 -4.76 -14.46 -9.18
C PHE A 215 -3.86 -15.61 -8.72
N GLN A 216 -3.18 -16.32 -9.65
CA GLN A 216 -2.19 -17.35 -9.30
C GLN A 216 -0.82 -16.74 -8.91
N ARG A 217 -0.53 -15.50 -9.31
CA ARG A 217 0.72 -14.80 -8.96
C ARG A 217 0.58 -13.86 -7.75
N VAL A 218 -0.63 -13.54 -7.35
CA VAL A 218 -0.88 -12.96 -6.03
C VAL A 218 -0.76 -14.12 -5.05
N GLN A 219 0.33 -14.17 -4.28
CA GLN A 219 0.47 -15.16 -3.22
C GLN A 219 -0.73 -15.02 -2.28
N ILE A 220 -1.72 -15.87 -2.48
CA ILE A 220 -2.77 -16.11 -1.50
C ILE A 220 -2.13 -17.07 -0.50
N PHE A 221 -1.64 -16.52 0.59
CA PHE A 221 -1.21 -17.37 1.68
C PHE A 221 -2.47 -18.00 2.28
N ASN A 222 -2.52 -19.32 2.24
CA ASN A 222 -3.54 -20.13 2.90
C ASN A 222 -3.39 -20.07 4.41
#